data_089e538a99a688902ba2d082576964af
#
_entry.id   089e538a99a688902ba2d082576964af
#
_cell.length_a   1.000
_cell.length_b   1.000
_cell.length_c   1.000
_cell.angle_alpha   90.00
_cell.angle_beta   90.00
_cell.angle_gamma   90.00
#
_symmetry.space_group_name_H-M   'P 1'
#
loop_
_entity.id
_entity.type
_entity.pdbx_description
1 polymer ?
#
loop_
_entity_poly.entity_id
_entity_poly.type
_entity_poly.pdbx_seq_one_letter_code
_entity_poly.pdbx_strand_id
1 'polypeptide(L)'
;MDLFFGLSLIFGYLAGSISSAIIVCKLFSLPDPRTLGSNNPGATNVHRIGGKLAGFLTLVGDFLKTALPMVLVYKLDYGREASLWVGVMTVIGHCFPIYFGFKGGKGVASMITVVALVISPFAILIIGSWLLTLYTFGRSSIASIVTSLIIPFFGYHFKPELFVPLCALSVVVLIRHWSNVVDLLKDE
;
A
#
# COMPACT_ATOMS: atom_id res chain seq x y z
N MET A 1 17.01 -11.73 16.27
CA MET A 1 15.71 -11.04 16.14
C MET A 1 14.98 -11.28 17.45
N ASP A 2 14.68 -10.23 18.21
CA ASP A 2 14.03 -10.41 19.49
C ASP A 2 12.53 -10.72 19.35
N LEU A 3 11.92 -11.25 20.41
CA LEU A 3 10.51 -11.63 20.43
C LEU A 3 9.59 -10.44 20.10
N PHE A 4 9.93 -9.25 20.59
CA PHE A 4 9.13 -8.05 20.37
C PHE A 4 9.10 -7.66 18.89
N PHE A 5 10.23 -7.71 18.20
CA PHE A 5 10.25 -7.44 16.75
C PHE A 5 9.40 -8.45 15.98
N GLY A 6 9.48 -9.74 16.32
CA GLY A 6 8.61 -10.75 15.73
C GLY A 6 7.12 -10.46 15.96
N LEU A 7 6.74 -10.08 17.18
CA LEU A 7 5.35 -9.69 17.50
C LEU A 7 4.92 -8.41 16.75
N SER A 8 5.82 -7.44 16.54
CA SER A 8 5.52 -6.22 15.79
C SER A 8 5.25 -6.48 14.31
N LEU A 9 5.92 -7.45 13.70
CA LEU A 9 5.64 -7.89 12.34
C LEU A 9 4.23 -8.51 12.21
N ILE A 10 3.87 -9.38 13.16
CA ILE A 10 2.52 -9.97 13.23
C ILE A 10 1.47 -8.87 13.42
N PHE A 11 1.72 -7.93 14.34
CA PHE A 11 0.82 -6.79 14.56
C PHE A 11 0.66 -5.96 13.30
N GLY A 12 1.75 -5.66 12.57
CA GLY A 12 1.72 -4.97 11.29
C GLY A 12 0.83 -5.69 10.27
N TYR A 13 0.99 -7.00 10.12
CA TYR A 13 0.16 -7.81 9.22
C TYR A 13 -1.33 -7.79 9.62
N LEU A 14 -1.63 -7.95 10.90
CA LEU A 14 -3.02 -7.93 11.40
C LEU A 14 -3.66 -6.55 11.21
N ALA A 15 -2.95 -5.47 11.53
CA ALA A 15 -3.42 -4.11 11.28
C ALA A 15 -3.66 -3.85 9.79
N GLY A 16 -2.71 -4.26 8.94
CA GLY A 16 -2.84 -4.20 7.48
C GLY A 16 -4.03 -4.96 6.93
N SER A 17 -4.38 -6.09 7.57
CA SER A 17 -5.51 -6.94 7.19
C SER A 17 -6.89 -6.31 7.43
N ILE A 18 -6.95 -5.19 8.15
CA ILE A 18 -8.20 -4.39 8.27
C ILE A 18 -8.47 -3.73 6.91
N SER A 19 -9.57 -4.11 6.26
CA SER A 19 -9.94 -3.54 4.96
C SER A 19 -10.77 -2.29 5.12
N SER A 20 -10.13 -1.13 5.04
CA SER A 20 -10.82 0.19 5.09
C SER A 20 -11.91 0.29 4.03
N ALA A 21 -11.65 -0.21 2.82
CA ALA A 21 -12.60 -0.21 1.72
C ALA A 21 -13.90 -0.97 2.03
N ILE A 22 -13.79 -2.19 2.58
CA ILE A 22 -14.96 -3.01 2.93
C ILE A 22 -15.72 -2.37 4.09
N ILE A 23 -15.00 -1.85 5.10
CA ILE A 23 -15.62 -1.20 6.26
C ILE A 23 -16.39 0.06 5.82
N VAL A 24 -15.76 0.93 5.02
CA VAL A 24 -16.41 2.16 4.51
C VAL A 24 -17.62 1.80 3.65
N CYS A 25 -17.50 0.86 2.72
CA CYS A 25 -18.65 0.44 1.92
C CYS A 25 -19.81 -0.06 2.80
N LYS A 26 -19.52 -0.87 3.84
CA LYS A 26 -20.53 -1.34 4.77
C LYS A 26 -21.19 -0.20 5.55
N LEU A 27 -20.41 0.77 6.06
CA LEU A 27 -20.93 1.92 6.81
C LEU A 27 -21.81 2.84 5.97
N PHE A 28 -21.53 2.94 4.66
CA PHE A 28 -22.29 3.76 3.71
C PHE A 28 -23.39 2.98 2.98
N SER A 29 -23.66 1.72 3.38
CA SER A 29 -24.62 0.84 2.70
C SER A 29 -24.35 0.68 1.21
N LEU A 30 -23.08 0.69 0.82
CA LEU A 30 -22.62 0.48 -0.56
C LEU A 30 -22.36 -1.01 -0.83
N PRO A 31 -22.40 -1.45 -2.09
CA PRO A 31 -22.00 -2.79 -2.50
C PRO A 31 -20.56 -3.12 -2.09
N ASP A 32 -20.26 -4.42 -1.92
CA ASP A 32 -18.89 -4.88 -1.64
C ASP A 32 -17.95 -4.47 -2.79
N PRO A 33 -16.85 -3.73 -2.52
CA PRO A 33 -15.96 -3.23 -3.57
C PRO A 33 -15.20 -4.34 -4.31
N ARG A 34 -15.28 -5.59 -3.82
CA ARG A 34 -14.69 -6.77 -4.46
C ARG A 34 -15.60 -7.36 -5.56
N THR A 35 -16.86 -6.91 -5.67
CA THR A 35 -17.86 -7.43 -6.63
C THR A 35 -18.31 -6.38 -7.64
N LEU A 36 -17.83 -5.13 -7.54
CA LEU A 36 -18.26 -4.03 -8.39
C LEU A 36 -17.08 -3.16 -8.85
N GLY A 37 -17.23 -2.55 -10.00
CA GLY A 37 -16.23 -1.66 -10.61
C GLY A 37 -14.98 -2.42 -11.04
N SER A 38 -13.81 -2.09 -10.45
CA SER A 38 -12.57 -2.80 -10.74
C SER A 38 -12.38 -4.08 -9.92
N ASN A 39 -13.35 -4.47 -9.12
CA ASN A 39 -13.29 -5.61 -8.18
C ASN A 39 -12.12 -5.54 -7.17
N ASN A 40 -11.53 -4.36 -7.01
CA ASN A 40 -10.40 -4.11 -6.11
C ASN A 40 -10.86 -3.30 -4.89
N PRO A 41 -10.70 -3.80 -3.65
CA PRO A 41 -11.06 -3.05 -2.44
C PRO A 41 -10.02 -1.99 -2.09
N GLY A 42 -10.00 -0.91 -2.85
CA GLY A 42 -9.12 0.24 -2.67
C GLY A 42 -9.84 1.57 -2.92
N ALA A 43 -9.25 2.67 -2.45
CA ALA A 43 -9.85 4.00 -2.43
C ALA A 43 -10.38 4.46 -3.80
N THR A 44 -9.66 4.21 -4.89
CA THR A 44 -10.09 4.58 -6.25
C THR A 44 -11.38 3.87 -6.67
N ASN A 45 -11.54 2.59 -6.34
CA ASN A 45 -12.76 1.85 -6.65
C ASN A 45 -13.91 2.27 -5.74
N VAL A 46 -13.65 2.46 -4.45
CA VAL A 46 -14.66 2.96 -3.50
C VAL A 46 -15.12 4.37 -3.89
N HIS A 47 -14.22 5.24 -4.36
CA HIS A 47 -14.60 6.53 -4.92
C HIS A 47 -15.57 6.39 -6.13
N ARG A 48 -15.31 5.44 -7.02
CA ARG A 48 -16.18 5.17 -8.19
C ARG A 48 -17.56 4.67 -7.78
N ILE A 49 -17.63 3.82 -6.74
CA ILE A 49 -18.89 3.21 -6.26
C ILE A 49 -19.68 4.16 -5.36
N GLY A 50 -19.01 4.87 -4.45
CA GLY A 50 -19.65 5.60 -3.34
C GLY A 50 -19.30 7.10 -3.28
N GLY A 51 -18.60 7.62 -4.29
CA GLY A 51 -18.28 9.05 -4.39
C GLY A 51 -17.06 9.48 -3.58
N LYS A 52 -16.82 10.80 -3.58
CA LYS A 52 -15.58 11.41 -3.06
C LYS A 52 -15.34 11.11 -1.58
N LEU A 53 -16.37 11.22 -0.74
CA LEU A 53 -16.24 11.02 0.70
C LEU A 53 -15.86 9.57 1.05
N ALA A 54 -16.53 8.60 0.46
CA ALA A 54 -16.24 7.19 0.70
C ALA A 54 -14.82 6.82 0.24
N GLY A 55 -14.39 7.29 -0.94
CA GLY A 55 -13.02 7.13 -1.42
C GLY A 55 -11.98 7.77 -0.51
N PHE A 56 -12.22 8.99 -0.03
CA PHE A 56 -11.33 9.70 0.89
C PHE A 56 -11.20 8.97 2.24
N LEU A 57 -12.32 8.54 2.84
CA LEU A 57 -12.29 7.79 4.10
C LEU A 57 -11.55 6.45 3.96
N THR A 58 -11.70 5.79 2.82
CA THR A 58 -10.93 4.58 2.51
C THR A 58 -9.43 4.87 2.45
N LEU A 59 -9.03 5.96 1.77
CA LEU A 59 -7.63 6.37 1.68
C LEU A 59 -7.04 6.70 3.06
N VAL A 60 -7.77 7.48 3.87
CA VAL A 60 -7.38 7.81 5.25
C VAL A 60 -7.24 6.55 6.11
N GLY A 61 -8.19 5.62 6.02
CA GLY A 61 -8.12 4.35 6.76
C GLY A 61 -6.90 3.49 6.33
N ASP A 62 -6.60 3.42 5.03
CA ASP A 62 -5.42 2.70 4.53
C ASP A 62 -4.11 3.38 4.95
N PHE A 63 -4.09 4.72 5.02
CA PHE A 63 -2.97 5.48 5.58
C PHE A 63 -2.78 5.15 7.07
N LEU A 64 -3.83 5.30 7.88
CA LEU A 64 -3.74 5.14 9.34
C LEU A 64 -3.36 3.72 9.74
N LYS A 65 -3.96 2.69 9.14
CA LYS A 65 -3.63 1.28 9.48
C LYS A 65 -2.17 0.94 9.17
N THR A 66 -1.52 1.68 8.24
CA THR A 66 -0.12 1.50 7.88
C THR A 66 0.78 2.37 8.76
N ALA A 67 0.43 3.64 8.94
CA ALA A 67 1.24 4.59 9.69
C ALA A 67 1.32 4.26 11.19
N LEU A 68 0.22 3.88 11.81
CA LEU A 68 0.18 3.67 13.26
C LEU A 68 1.13 2.57 13.74
N PRO A 69 1.15 1.34 13.17
CA PRO A 69 2.12 0.31 13.56
C PRO A 69 3.56 0.74 13.31
N MET A 70 3.85 1.41 12.20
CA MET A 70 5.19 1.88 11.84
C MET A 70 5.71 2.91 12.83
N VAL A 71 4.88 3.93 13.14
CA VAL A 71 5.24 4.99 14.08
C VAL A 71 5.42 4.43 15.48
N LEU A 72 4.58 3.49 15.90
CA LEU A 72 4.72 2.83 17.22
C LEU A 72 6.09 2.14 17.35
N VAL A 73 6.47 1.31 16.38
CA VAL A 73 7.75 0.58 16.42
C VAL A 73 8.94 1.54 16.35
N TYR A 74 8.85 2.61 15.56
CA TYR A 74 9.87 3.65 15.52
C TYR A 74 10.02 4.39 16.87
N LYS A 75 8.91 4.71 17.53
CA LYS A 75 8.89 5.39 18.84
C LYS A 75 9.38 4.52 19.99
N LEU A 76 9.36 3.21 19.82
CA LEU A 76 9.92 2.23 20.75
C LEU A 76 11.42 1.96 20.49
N ASP A 77 12.09 2.85 19.74
CA ASP A 77 13.54 2.85 19.46
C ASP A 77 14.06 1.63 18.67
N TYR A 78 13.17 0.91 17.95
CA TYR A 78 13.60 -0.18 17.05
C TYR A 78 14.18 0.32 15.71
N GLY A 79 14.18 1.64 15.49
CA GLY A 79 14.79 2.27 14.33
C GLY A 79 13.94 2.20 13.06
N ARG A 80 14.49 2.80 12.00
CA ARG A 80 13.78 2.94 10.71
C ARG A 80 13.62 1.64 9.95
N GLU A 81 14.61 0.77 9.99
CA GLU A 81 14.57 -0.50 9.28
C GLU A 81 13.48 -1.42 9.84
N ALA A 82 13.39 -1.57 11.16
CA ALA A 82 12.33 -2.34 11.81
C ALA A 82 10.95 -1.76 11.51
N SER A 83 10.79 -0.43 11.59
CA SER A 83 9.56 0.26 11.21
C SER A 83 9.18 -0.01 9.76
N LEU A 84 10.15 -0.02 8.83
CA LEU A 84 9.92 -0.33 7.42
C LEU A 84 9.46 -1.78 7.22
N TRP A 85 10.07 -2.75 7.90
CA TRP A 85 9.62 -4.14 7.84
C TRP A 85 8.18 -4.31 8.35
N VAL A 86 7.81 -3.60 9.41
CA VAL A 86 6.41 -3.54 9.87
C VAL A 86 5.51 -2.93 8.80
N GLY A 87 5.97 -1.88 8.11
CA GLY A 87 5.27 -1.30 6.97
C GLY A 87 5.06 -2.30 5.81
N VAL A 88 6.09 -3.08 5.47
CA VAL A 88 5.97 -4.17 4.48
C VAL A 88 4.90 -5.18 4.91
N MET A 89 4.88 -5.57 6.18
CA MET A 89 3.86 -6.48 6.71
C MET A 89 2.45 -5.88 6.67
N THR A 90 2.29 -4.57 6.89
CA THR A 90 0.97 -3.92 6.72
C THR A 90 0.51 -3.93 5.26
N VAL A 91 1.44 -3.76 4.30
CA VAL A 91 1.11 -3.87 2.86
C VAL A 91 0.73 -5.31 2.49
N ILE A 92 1.45 -6.31 3.01
CA ILE A 92 1.09 -7.72 2.82
C ILE A 92 -0.31 -7.99 3.40
N GLY A 93 -0.61 -7.52 4.61
CA GLY A 93 -1.92 -7.64 5.23
C GLY A 93 -3.03 -6.95 4.41
N HIS A 94 -2.76 -5.75 3.86
CA HIS A 94 -3.70 -5.07 2.96
C HIS A 94 -3.96 -5.88 1.67
N CYS A 95 -2.93 -6.51 1.12
CA CYS A 95 -3.04 -7.30 -0.12
C CYS A 95 -3.68 -8.67 0.10
N PHE A 96 -3.40 -9.28 1.25
CA PHE A 96 -3.82 -10.63 1.62
C PHE A 96 -4.43 -10.63 3.03
N PRO A 97 -5.59 -9.96 3.24
CA PRO A 97 -6.18 -9.75 4.55
C PRO A 97 -6.78 -11.03 5.11
N ILE A 98 -6.29 -11.48 6.29
CA ILE A 98 -6.76 -12.70 6.94
C ILE A 98 -8.25 -12.61 7.30
N TYR A 99 -8.73 -11.43 7.71
CA TYR A 99 -10.13 -11.22 8.09
C TYR A 99 -11.12 -11.27 6.92
N PHE A 100 -10.63 -11.24 5.68
CA PHE A 100 -11.47 -11.14 4.47
C PHE A 100 -11.13 -12.23 3.45
N GLY A 101 -10.65 -13.40 3.91
CA GLY A 101 -10.36 -14.56 3.07
C GLY A 101 -9.23 -14.31 2.08
N PHE A 102 -8.24 -13.51 2.47
CA PHE A 102 -7.06 -13.14 1.66
C PHE A 102 -7.38 -12.40 0.35
N LYS A 103 -8.60 -11.87 0.20
CA LYS A 103 -9.05 -11.11 -0.97
C LYS A 103 -8.98 -9.61 -0.69
N GLY A 104 -7.77 -9.05 -0.79
CA GLY A 104 -7.46 -7.67 -0.47
C GLY A 104 -7.19 -6.77 -1.68
N GLY A 105 -6.70 -5.56 -1.39
CA GLY A 105 -6.35 -4.53 -2.36
C GLY A 105 -5.00 -4.76 -3.06
N LYS A 106 -4.48 -3.70 -3.68
CA LYS A 106 -3.19 -3.71 -4.40
C LYS A 106 -2.05 -3.01 -3.65
N GLY A 107 -2.31 -2.48 -2.46
CA GLY A 107 -1.30 -1.95 -1.56
C GLY A 107 -0.76 -0.55 -1.87
N VAL A 108 -1.27 0.16 -2.88
CA VAL A 108 -0.68 1.43 -3.35
C VAL A 108 -0.71 2.53 -2.28
N ALA A 109 -1.86 2.77 -1.65
CA ALA A 109 -1.99 3.77 -0.59
C ALA A 109 -1.07 3.45 0.60
N SER A 110 -1.04 2.18 1.02
CA SER A 110 -0.16 1.70 2.08
C SER A 110 1.32 1.82 1.68
N MET A 111 1.71 1.48 0.44
CA MET A 111 3.07 1.65 -0.08
C MET A 111 3.51 3.12 -0.04
N ILE A 112 2.65 4.04 -0.51
CA ILE A 112 2.93 5.48 -0.47
C ILE A 112 3.11 5.95 0.98
N THR A 113 2.31 5.44 1.91
CA THR A 113 2.45 5.74 3.35
C THR A 113 3.80 5.28 3.89
N VAL A 114 4.21 4.05 3.57
CA VAL A 114 5.52 3.51 3.99
C VAL A 114 6.65 4.40 3.49
N VAL A 115 6.63 4.73 2.21
CA VAL A 115 7.65 5.58 1.57
C VAL A 115 7.68 6.97 2.20
N ALA A 116 6.52 7.58 2.44
CA ALA A 116 6.42 8.91 3.04
C ALA A 116 7.03 8.98 4.45
N LEU A 117 6.89 7.91 5.25
CA LEU A 117 7.41 7.85 6.61
C LEU A 117 8.91 7.53 6.68
N VAL A 118 9.42 6.75 5.74
CA VAL A 118 10.76 6.16 5.86
C VAL A 118 11.81 6.92 5.04
N ILE A 119 11.50 7.35 3.84
CA ILE A 119 12.46 7.98 2.91
C ILE A 119 12.15 9.45 2.61
N SER A 120 11.51 10.16 3.55
CA SER A 120 11.46 11.63 3.49
C SER A 120 12.89 12.21 3.45
N PRO A 121 13.22 13.18 2.57
CA PRO A 121 12.33 13.98 1.69
C PRO A 121 12.03 13.39 0.32
N PHE A 122 12.65 12.26 -0.07
CA PHE A 122 12.49 11.66 -1.42
C PHE A 122 11.07 11.17 -1.71
N ALA A 123 10.24 11.02 -0.67
CA ALA A 123 8.83 10.68 -0.83
C ALA A 123 8.09 11.62 -1.79
N ILE A 124 8.43 12.92 -1.81
CA ILE A 124 7.83 13.90 -2.72
C ILE A 124 8.11 13.52 -4.18
N LEU A 125 9.31 13.07 -4.50
CA LEU A 125 9.69 12.67 -5.87
C LEU A 125 8.95 11.38 -6.28
N ILE A 126 8.80 10.44 -5.35
CA ILE A 126 8.11 9.17 -5.58
C ILE A 126 6.61 9.41 -5.75
N ILE A 127 5.99 10.22 -4.90
CA ILE A 127 4.59 10.61 -5.05
C ILE A 127 4.39 11.43 -6.33
N GLY A 128 5.31 12.35 -6.62
CA GLY A 128 5.31 13.14 -7.86
C GLY A 128 5.39 12.26 -9.11
N SER A 129 6.23 11.23 -9.11
CA SER A 129 6.30 10.26 -10.21
C SER A 129 5.00 9.50 -10.41
N TRP A 130 4.32 9.11 -9.31
CA TRP A 130 3.02 8.47 -9.37
C TRP A 130 1.96 9.39 -9.98
N LEU A 131 1.89 10.65 -9.50
CA LEU A 131 0.94 11.66 -10.02
C LEU A 131 1.21 11.99 -11.48
N LEU A 132 2.47 12.17 -11.87
CA LEU A 132 2.86 12.45 -13.25
C LEU A 132 2.47 11.29 -14.17
N THR A 133 2.78 10.05 -13.76
CA THR A 133 2.43 8.86 -14.55
C THR A 133 0.91 8.68 -14.63
N LEU A 134 0.18 8.96 -13.55
CA LEU A 134 -1.29 8.93 -13.56
C LEU A 134 -1.85 9.99 -14.53
N TYR A 135 -1.29 11.21 -14.51
CA TYR A 135 -1.72 12.30 -15.40
C TYR A 135 -1.46 11.95 -16.87
N THR A 136 -0.31 11.38 -17.20
CA THR A 136 0.09 11.07 -18.59
C THR A 136 -0.67 9.88 -19.17
N PHE A 137 -0.86 8.82 -18.38
CA PHE A 137 -1.46 7.56 -18.87
C PHE A 137 -2.92 7.35 -18.47
N GLY A 138 -3.47 8.16 -17.56
CA GLY A 138 -4.86 8.04 -17.10
C GLY A 138 -5.17 6.76 -16.30
N ARG A 139 -4.19 5.88 -16.07
CA ARG A 139 -4.35 4.57 -15.44
C ARG A 139 -3.52 4.48 -14.15
N SER A 140 -4.19 4.41 -12.99
CA SER A 140 -3.51 4.28 -11.68
C SER A 140 -2.68 3.00 -11.54
N SER A 141 -3.01 1.93 -12.29
CA SER A 141 -2.23 0.70 -12.32
C SER A 141 -0.83 0.92 -12.92
N ILE A 142 -0.73 1.65 -14.03
CA ILE A 142 0.56 2.00 -14.66
C ILE A 142 1.38 2.86 -13.70
N ALA A 143 0.78 3.90 -13.12
CA ALA A 143 1.45 4.74 -12.14
C ALA A 143 2.01 3.93 -10.96
N SER A 144 1.25 2.96 -10.47
CA SER A 144 1.69 2.12 -9.35
C SER A 144 2.82 1.17 -9.72
N ILE A 145 2.81 0.59 -10.91
CA ILE A 145 3.89 -0.27 -11.43
C ILE A 145 5.18 0.55 -11.56
N VAL A 146 5.12 1.69 -12.25
CA VAL A 146 6.29 2.58 -12.43
C VAL A 146 6.87 3.01 -11.09
N THR A 147 6.02 3.47 -10.17
CA THR A 147 6.45 3.91 -8.84
C THR A 147 7.09 2.77 -8.05
N SER A 148 6.53 1.55 -8.13
CA SER A 148 7.11 0.38 -7.46
C SER A 148 8.50 0.02 -7.99
N LEU A 149 8.78 0.24 -9.27
CA LEU A 149 10.11 0.02 -9.87
C LEU A 149 11.12 1.10 -9.45
N ILE A 150 10.66 2.32 -9.21
CA ILE A 150 11.50 3.46 -8.83
C ILE A 150 11.95 3.36 -7.35
N ILE A 151 11.11 2.84 -6.44
CA ILE A 151 11.37 2.79 -5.00
C ILE A 151 12.70 2.09 -4.65
N PRO A 152 13.03 0.88 -5.16
CA PRO A 152 14.33 0.24 -4.88
C PRO A 152 15.52 1.05 -5.37
N PHE A 153 15.40 1.73 -6.51
CA PHE A 153 16.45 2.60 -7.05
C PHE A 153 16.80 3.73 -6.08
N PHE A 154 15.79 4.40 -5.53
CA PHE A 154 16.01 5.41 -4.48
C PHE A 154 16.60 4.80 -3.21
N GLY A 155 16.14 3.62 -2.80
CA GLY A 155 16.72 2.88 -1.68
C GLY A 155 18.21 2.65 -1.88
N TYR A 156 18.59 2.07 -3.00
CA TYR A 156 19.97 1.75 -3.32
C TYR A 156 20.91 2.97 -3.25
N HIS A 157 20.49 4.11 -3.84
CA HIS A 157 21.35 5.30 -3.95
C HIS A 157 21.37 6.19 -2.70
N PHE A 158 20.27 6.28 -1.97
CA PHE A 158 20.13 7.28 -0.90
C PHE A 158 19.97 6.67 0.49
N LYS A 159 19.58 5.41 0.60
CA LYS A 159 19.34 4.68 1.84
C LYS A 159 19.67 3.20 1.69
N PRO A 160 20.95 2.85 1.44
CA PRO A 160 21.36 1.46 1.16
C PRO A 160 20.95 0.48 2.26
N GLU A 161 20.92 0.95 3.53
CA GLU A 161 20.48 0.18 4.69
C GLU A 161 19.00 -0.24 4.62
N LEU A 162 18.20 0.45 3.82
CA LEU A 162 16.78 0.17 3.64
C LEU A 162 16.46 -0.54 2.31
N PHE A 163 17.48 -0.84 1.51
CA PHE A 163 17.30 -1.39 0.16
C PHE A 163 16.49 -2.70 0.14
N VAL A 164 16.85 -3.65 1.01
CA VAL A 164 16.20 -4.97 1.02
C VAL A 164 14.70 -4.88 1.35
N PRO A 165 14.27 -4.22 2.43
CA PRO A 165 12.84 -4.08 2.71
C PRO A 165 12.10 -3.19 1.70
N LEU A 166 12.75 -2.23 1.03
CA LEU A 166 12.15 -1.48 -0.08
C LEU A 166 11.96 -2.35 -1.33
N CYS A 167 12.88 -3.27 -1.62
CA CYS A 167 12.69 -4.28 -2.65
C CYS A 167 11.50 -5.19 -2.33
N ALA A 168 11.40 -5.68 -1.07
CA ALA A 168 10.28 -6.52 -0.64
C ALA A 168 8.93 -5.79 -0.80
N LEU A 169 8.86 -4.51 -0.39
CA LEU A 169 7.69 -3.66 -0.59
C LEU A 169 7.27 -3.59 -2.07
N SER A 170 8.22 -3.32 -2.94
CA SER A 170 7.98 -3.19 -4.39
C SER A 170 7.51 -4.50 -5.00
N VAL A 171 8.15 -5.61 -4.66
CA VAL A 171 7.78 -6.95 -5.15
C VAL A 171 6.34 -7.31 -4.78
N VAL A 172 5.91 -7.04 -3.54
CA VAL A 172 4.52 -7.29 -3.12
C VAL A 172 3.52 -6.52 -3.98
N VAL A 173 3.78 -5.23 -4.23
CA VAL A 173 2.88 -4.39 -5.04
C VAL A 173 2.89 -4.81 -6.50
N LEU A 174 4.06 -5.15 -7.07
CA LEU A 174 4.18 -5.65 -8.46
C LEU A 174 3.42 -6.97 -8.66
N ILE A 175 3.55 -7.93 -7.73
CA ILE A 175 2.79 -9.19 -7.77
C ILE A 175 1.28 -8.90 -7.78
N ARG A 176 0.81 -7.94 -6.97
CA ARG A 176 -0.62 -7.57 -6.92
C ARG A 176 -1.10 -6.82 -8.17
N HIS A 177 -0.18 -6.31 -8.99
CA HIS A 177 -0.50 -5.68 -10.28
C HIS A 177 -0.29 -6.61 -11.48
N TRP A 178 0.03 -7.88 -11.26
CA TRP A 178 0.31 -8.83 -12.36
C TRP A 178 -0.82 -8.89 -13.40
N SER A 179 -2.08 -8.97 -12.96
CA SER A 179 -3.22 -8.95 -13.88
C SER A 179 -3.24 -7.69 -14.76
N ASN A 180 -2.88 -6.54 -14.19
CA ASN A 180 -2.82 -5.30 -14.96
C ASN A 180 -1.68 -5.29 -15.99
N VAL A 181 -0.55 -5.93 -15.69
CA VAL A 181 0.54 -6.11 -16.67
C VAL A 181 0.07 -6.99 -17.81
N VAL A 182 -0.59 -8.11 -17.50
CA VAL A 182 -1.14 -9.01 -18.53
C VAL A 182 -2.19 -8.32 -19.39
N ASP A 183 -3.07 -7.50 -18.79
CA ASP A 183 -4.08 -6.75 -19.53
C ASP A 183 -3.43 -5.71 -20.48
N LEU A 184 -2.38 -5.02 -20.04
CA LEU A 184 -1.63 -4.08 -20.87
C LEU A 184 -0.96 -4.74 -22.09
N LEU A 185 -0.48 -5.99 -21.94
CA LEU A 185 0.15 -6.74 -23.03
C LEU A 185 -0.86 -7.32 -24.03
N LYS A 186 -2.16 -7.35 -23.68
CA LYS A 186 -3.23 -7.82 -24.58
C LYS A 186 -3.92 -6.69 -25.34
N ASP A 187 -3.82 -5.46 -24.85
CA ASP A 187 -4.37 -4.26 -25.50
C ASP A 187 -3.50 -3.79 -26.69
N GLU A 188 -2.34 -4.46 -26.95
CA GLU A 188 -1.48 -4.31 -28.13
C GLU A 188 -1.81 -5.37 -29.21
#